data_e641be12e6cdedd2088ed9a485255b5c
#
_entry.id   e641be12e6cdedd2088ed9a485255b5c
#
_cell.length_a   1.000
_cell.length_b   1.000
_cell.length_c   1.000
_cell.angle_alpha   90.00
_cell.angle_beta   90.00
_cell.angle_gamma   90.00
#
_symmetry.space_group_name_H-M   'P 1'
#
loop_
_entity.id
_entity.type
_entity.pdbx_description
1 polymer ?
#
loop_
_entity_poly.entity_id
_entity_poly.type
_entity_poly.pdbx_seq_one_letter_code
_entity_poly.pdbx_strand_id
1 'polypeptide(L)'
;MSFRLKAITREEHLAFVTAQPSVSHMQVPSWGDVKPDWRAESLGWFDGSDRLAGVGLVLFRPLPKLKRYLAYLPEGPVIDWAAPDLEQWLEPMLAYLKAQGAFSVKMGPPVVARRWSAEAVKAAIADLQARRLRDAEATAHEPRAFDVADRLRRMGWQQTEPDSEDGFAAGQPRYVFQVPFAGRSLEDVQRGLNQQWRRNIKKAEKAGVKVVLGGYDDLPAFYDIYVETAERDRFIPRPLTYFQRMWTALTAEDPNRMRLYLAHHEGEVLAAATMLTVGEHVWYSYGASTSRKREVQPNNAIQWRMMSDAHELGASIYDFRGITDTLDESNHLLGLLRFKVGAGGQAVEYLGEWDFPLNKFLHKALDLYMSRR
;
A
#
# COMPACT_ATOMS: atom_id res chain seq x y z
N MET A 1 -27.25 -13.14 10.04
CA MET A 1 -27.86 -11.80 10.28
C MET A 1 -27.48 -10.89 9.13
N SER A 2 -28.44 -10.28 8.45
CA SER A 2 -28.13 -9.38 7.32
C SER A 2 -27.67 -8.02 7.87
N PHE A 3 -26.54 -7.49 7.37
CA PHE A 3 -26.11 -6.14 7.69
C PHE A 3 -26.94 -5.11 6.93
N ARG A 4 -27.23 -3.98 7.60
CA ARG A 4 -27.77 -2.79 6.94
C ARG A 4 -26.61 -1.86 6.60
N LEU A 5 -26.49 -1.49 5.32
CA LEU A 5 -25.46 -0.57 4.84
C LEU A 5 -26.05 0.83 4.64
N LYS A 6 -25.37 1.85 5.11
CA LYS A 6 -25.67 3.27 4.86
C LYS A 6 -24.42 4.13 4.81
N ALA A 7 -24.54 5.33 4.24
CA ALA A 7 -23.53 6.36 4.41
C ALA A 7 -23.43 6.77 5.88
N ILE A 8 -22.22 7.03 6.34
CA ILE A 8 -21.88 7.49 7.69
C ILE A 8 -21.05 8.76 7.62
N THR A 9 -20.94 9.47 8.73
CA THR A 9 -20.09 10.65 8.81
C THR A 9 -18.60 10.27 8.80
N ARG A 10 -17.74 11.26 8.50
CA ARG A 10 -16.28 11.06 8.56
C ARG A 10 -15.81 10.75 9.97
N GLU A 11 -16.45 11.37 10.96
CA GLU A 11 -16.17 11.18 12.38
C GLU A 11 -16.49 9.77 12.86
N GLU A 12 -17.66 9.22 12.44
CA GLU A 12 -18.04 7.82 12.72
C GLU A 12 -17.05 6.84 12.08
N HIS A 13 -16.67 7.10 10.82
CA HIS A 13 -15.67 6.28 10.12
C HIS A 13 -14.30 6.35 10.81
N LEU A 14 -13.81 7.56 11.11
CA LEU A 14 -12.53 7.76 11.78
C LEU A 14 -12.49 7.09 13.15
N ALA A 15 -13.56 7.24 13.94
CA ALA A 15 -13.67 6.59 15.25
C ALA A 15 -13.57 5.07 15.14
N PHE A 16 -14.23 4.47 14.13
CA PHE A 16 -14.15 3.02 13.90
C PHE A 16 -12.74 2.56 13.52
N VAL A 17 -12.09 3.23 12.55
CA VAL A 17 -10.74 2.82 12.10
C VAL A 17 -9.67 3.07 13.15
N THR A 18 -9.82 4.11 13.98
CA THR A 18 -8.89 4.39 15.08
C THR A 18 -8.99 3.34 16.21
N ALA A 19 -10.13 2.68 16.36
CA ALA A 19 -10.32 1.59 17.33
C ALA A 19 -9.72 0.25 16.83
N GLN A 20 -9.27 0.16 15.55
CA GLN A 20 -8.60 -1.03 15.03
C GLN A 20 -7.10 -0.95 15.29
N PRO A 21 -6.40 -2.09 15.48
CA PRO A 21 -4.94 -2.11 15.60
C PRO A 21 -4.26 -1.48 14.37
N SER A 22 -4.81 -1.75 13.19
CA SER A 22 -4.34 -1.18 11.92
C SER A 22 -5.43 -1.28 10.86
N VAL A 23 -5.50 -0.26 10.00
CA VAL A 23 -6.22 -0.30 8.72
C VAL A 23 -5.33 0.33 7.66
N SER A 24 -5.61 0.06 6.38
CA SER A 24 -4.90 0.75 5.30
C SER A 24 -5.08 2.26 5.39
N HIS A 25 -4.01 3.01 5.15
CA HIS A 25 -4.07 4.47 5.03
C HIS A 25 -5.01 4.93 3.89
N MET A 26 -5.39 4.05 2.99
CA MET A 26 -6.37 4.32 1.92
C MET A 26 -7.82 4.12 2.37
N GLN A 27 -8.02 3.61 3.57
CA GLN A 27 -9.34 3.45 4.20
C GLN A 27 -9.61 4.48 5.30
N VAL A 28 -8.72 5.46 5.53
CA VAL A 28 -9.03 6.60 6.38
C VAL A 28 -9.84 7.65 5.62
N PRO A 29 -10.77 8.38 6.26
CA PRO A 29 -11.65 9.35 5.57
C PRO A 29 -10.89 10.42 4.81
N SER A 30 -9.77 10.92 5.33
CA SER A 30 -8.94 11.95 4.69
C SER A 30 -8.33 11.51 3.36
N TRP A 31 -8.21 10.20 3.09
CA TRP A 31 -7.75 9.73 1.79
C TRP A 31 -8.67 10.13 0.64
N GLY A 32 -9.96 10.34 0.91
CA GLY A 32 -10.92 10.87 -0.06
C GLY A 32 -10.51 12.23 -0.62
N ASP A 33 -9.92 13.09 0.20
CA ASP A 33 -9.52 14.45 -0.18
C ASP A 33 -8.24 14.46 -1.05
N VAL A 34 -7.45 13.37 -1.01
CA VAL A 34 -6.28 13.19 -1.89
C VAL A 34 -6.69 12.98 -3.35
N LYS A 35 -7.94 12.60 -3.61
CA LYS A 35 -8.49 12.28 -4.94
C LYS A 35 -9.63 13.25 -5.32
N PRO A 36 -9.38 14.55 -5.55
CA PRO A 36 -10.42 15.56 -5.71
C PRO A 36 -11.33 15.34 -6.92
N ASP A 37 -10.84 14.62 -7.94
CA ASP A 37 -11.64 14.31 -9.14
C ASP A 37 -12.60 13.12 -8.95
N TRP A 38 -12.56 12.48 -7.76
CA TRP A 38 -13.41 11.36 -7.42
C TRP A 38 -14.31 11.73 -6.25
N ARG A 39 -15.58 11.37 -6.30
CA ARG A 39 -16.46 11.51 -5.14
C ARG A 39 -16.08 10.45 -4.11
N ALA A 40 -15.80 10.87 -2.90
CA ALA A 40 -15.52 9.97 -1.78
C ALA A 40 -16.75 9.86 -0.86
N GLU A 41 -16.99 8.67 -0.31
CA GLU A 41 -18.10 8.41 0.60
C GLU A 41 -17.68 7.36 1.64
N SER A 42 -17.99 7.64 2.92
CA SER A 42 -17.82 6.70 4.02
C SER A 42 -19.06 5.83 4.16
N LEU A 43 -18.89 4.51 4.12
CA LEU A 43 -19.98 3.55 4.32
C LEU A 43 -19.80 2.81 5.63
N GLY A 44 -20.92 2.50 6.30
CA GLY A 44 -20.95 1.73 7.53
C GLY A 44 -21.90 0.54 7.42
N TRP A 45 -21.44 -0.61 7.91
CA TRP A 45 -22.23 -1.84 8.10
C TRP A 45 -22.76 -1.91 9.52
N PHE A 46 -24.09 -1.96 9.65
CA PHE A 46 -24.78 -2.03 10.94
C PHE A 46 -25.39 -3.41 11.13
N ASP A 47 -25.10 -4.03 12.26
CA ASP A 47 -25.69 -5.32 12.65
C ASP A 47 -27.17 -5.21 13.06
N GLY A 48 -27.79 -6.34 13.41
CA GLY A 48 -29.21 -6.38 13.82
C GLY A 48 -29.54 -5.60 15.09
N SER A 49 -28.53 -5.17 15.85
CA SER A 49 -28.67 -4.31 17.05
C SER A 49 -28.33 -2.84 16.77
N ASP A 50 -28.24 -2.45 15.49
CA ASP A 50 -27.85 -1.11 15.02
C ASP A 50 -26.43 -0.68 15.47
N ARG A 51 -25.55 -1.64 15.72
CA ARG A 51 -24.16 -1.37 16.06
C ARG A 51 -23.31 -1.37 14.79
N LEU A 52 -22.40 -0.39 14.66
CA LEU A 52 -21.44 -0.31 13.56
C LEU A 52 -20.43 -1.46 13.68
N ALA A 53 -20.42 -2.36 12.70
CA ALA A 53 -19.62 -3.58 12.67
C ALA A 53 -18.47 -3.53 11.65
N GLY A 54 -18.56 -2.64 10.66
CA GLY A 54 -17.52 -2.44 9.64
C GLY A 54 -17.69 -1.11 8.94
N VAL A 55 -16.62 -0.66 8.28
CA VAL A 55 -16.61 0.58 7.49
C VAL A 55 -15.88 0.41 6.17
N GLY A 56 -16.12 1.33 5.22
CA GLY A 56 -15.35 1.39 3.99
C GLY A 56 -15.34 2.78 3.38
N LEU A 57 -14.16 3.24 2.95
CA LEU A 57 -14.04 4.42 2.10
C LEU A 57 -14.23 4.00 0.65
N VAL A 58 -15.24 4.54 0.00
CA VAL A 58 -15.51 4.30 -1.42
C VAL A 58 -15.15 5.54 -2.22
N LEU A 59 -14.36 5.33 -3.26
CA LEU A 59 -13.99 6.35 -4.23
C LEU A 59 -14.73 6.09 -5.53
N PHE A 60 -15.60 7.02 -5.92
CA PHE A 60 -16.39 6.93 -7.16
C PHE A 60 -15.68 7.67 -8.30
N ARG A 61 -15.04 6.93 -9.19
CA ARG A 61 -14.41 7.47 -10.39
C ARG A 61 -15.48 7.67 -11.48
N PRO A 62 -15.73 8.90 -11.94
CA PRO A 62 -16.72 9.13 -12.97
C PRO A 62 -16.25 8.62 -14.34
N LEU A 63 -17.17 8.07 -15.12
CA LEU A 63 -16.96 7.87 -16.56
C LEU A 63 -17.16 9.20 -17.29
N PRO A 64 -16.29 9.54 -18.25
CA PRO A 64 -16.47 10.73 -19.07
C PRO A 64 -17.85 10.73 -19.76
N LYS A 65 -18.58 11.85 -19.65
CA LYS A 65 -19.89 12.08 -20.30
C LYS A 65 -21.05 11.18 -19.83
N LEU A 66 -20.84 10.29 -18.87
CA LEU A 66 -21.88 9.41 -18.33
C LEU A 66 -22.00 9.58 -16.81
N LYS A 67 -23.24 9.64 -16.30
CA LYS A 67 -23.50 9.61 -14.85
C LYS A 67 -23.38 8.16 -14.35
N ARG A 68 -22.22 7.56 -14.54
CA ARG A 68 -21.85 6.21 -14.10
C ARG A 68 -20.44 6.24 -13.49
N TYR A 69 -20.21 5.37 -12.54
CA TYR A 69 -19.00 5.37 -11.72
C TYR A 69 -18.37 3.99 -11.64
N LEU A 70 -17.04 3.93 -11.66
CA LEU A 70 -16.31 2.84 -11.05
C LEU A 70 -16.26 3.13 -9.53
N ALA A 71 -16.82 2.26 -8.71
CA ALA A 71 -16.72 2.34 -7.25
C ALA A 71 -15.48 1.56 -6.81
N TYR A 72 -14.53 2.22 -6.17
CA TYR A 72 -13.26 1.64 -5.76
C TYR A 72 -13.05 1.73 -4.25
N LEU A 73 -12.78 0.59 -3.61
CA LEU A 73 -12.43 0.46 -2.20
C LEU A 73 -10.97 -0.01 -2.10
N PRO A 74 -9.99 0.91 -2.15
CA PRO A 74 -8.57 0.54 -2.14
C PRO A 74 -8.18 -0.11 -0.81
N GLU A 75 -7.58 -1.30 -0.83
CA GLU A 75 -7.15 -2.05 0.35
C GLU A 75 -8.26 -2.17 1.43
N GLY A 76 -9.48 -2.36 0.99
CA GLY A 76 -10.68 -2.44 1.84
C GLY A 76 -11.80 -3.24 1.18
N PRO A 77 -13.00 -3.23 1.82
CA PRO A 77 -13.41 -2.51 3.03
C PRO A 77 -12.83 -3.09 4.35
N VAL A 78 -13.01 -2.37 5.45
CA VAL A 78 -12.65 -2.79 6.81
C VAL A 78 -13.82 -3.54 7.41
N ILE A 79 -13.87 -4.84 7.16
CA ILE A 79 -14.92 -5.77 7.60
C ILE A 79 -14.29 -7.05 8.13
N ASP A 80 -15.09 -7.94 8.72
CA ASP A 80 -14.63 -9.27 9.09
C ASP A 80 -14.54 -10.19 7.86
N TRP A 81 -13.37 -10.24 7.24
CA TRP A 81 -13.08 -11.14 6.11
C TRP A 81 -13.05 -12.63 6.49
N ALA A 82 -12.99 -12.96 7.79
CA ALA A 82 -13.05 -14.33 8.30
C ALA A 82 -14.48 -14.79 8.59
N ALA A 83 -15.47 -13.90 8.43
CA ALA A 83 -16.87 -14.24 8.67
C ALA A 83 -17.32 -15.43 7.82
N PRO A 84 -18.11 -16.36 8.39
CA PRO A 84 -18.61 -17.53 7.66
C PRO A 84 -19.54 -17.15 6.51
N ASP A 85 -20.24 -16.04 6.62
CA ASP A 85 -21.24 -15.53 5.67
C ASP A 85 -20.77 -14.19 5.07
N LEU A 86 -19.73 -14.24 4.22
CA LEU A 86 -19.15 -13.05 3.58
C LEU A 86 -20.16 -12.34 2.66
N GLU A 87 -21.11 -13.08 2.11
CA GLU A 87 -22.23 -12.59 1.31
C GLU A 87 -23.04 -11.52 2.06
N GLN A 88 -23.25 -11.69 3.36
CA GLN A 88 -24.00 -10.73 4.19
C GLN A 88 -23.33 -9.38 4.31
N TRP A 89 -22.01 -9.33 4.12
CA TRP A 89 -21.24 -8.09 4.07
C TRP A 89 -21.24 -7.46 2.68
N LEU A 90 -21.06 -8.26 1.65
CA LEU A 90 -20.78 -7.74 0.31
C LEU A 90 -22.05 -7.50 -0.53
N GLU A 91 -23.12 -8.28 -0.36
CA GLU A 91 -24.35 -8.07 -1.11
C GLU A 91 -25.04 -6.73 -0.83
N PRO A 92 -25.19 -6.28 0.45
CA PRO A 92 -25.73 -4.94 0.73
C PRO A 92 -24.86 -3.83 0.12
N MET A 93 -23.52 -4.01 0.10
CA MET A 93 -22.60 -3.08 -0.53
C MET A 93 -22.82 -3.00 -2.04
N LEU A 94 -22.90 -4.12 -2.71
CA LEU A 94 -23.17 -4.17 -4.15
C LEU A 94 -24.52 -3.51 -4.51
N ALA A 95 -25.57 -3.78 -3.72
CA ALA A 95 -26.89 -3.17 -3.91
C ALA A 95 -26.84 -1.64 -3.73
N TYR A 96 -26.18 -1.17 -2.66
CA TYR A 96 -26.00 0.25 -2.39
C TYR A 96 -25.24 0.95 -3.53
N LEU A 97 -24.07 0.42 -3.89
CA LEU A 97 -23.21 1.01 -4.93
C LEU A 97 -23.90 1.03 -6.30
N LYS A 98 -24.70 -0.01 -6.62
CA LYS A 98 -25.53 -0.03 -7.83
C LYS A 98 -26.56 1.09 -7.83
N ALA A 99 -27.23 1.33 -6.68
CA ALA A 99 -28.19 2.43 -6.52
C ALA A 99 -27.51 3.80 -6.65
N GLN A 100 -26.22 3.92 -6.25
CA GLN A 100 -25.40 5.12 -6.45
C GLN A 100 -24.90 5.30 -7.89
N GLY A 101 -25.28 4.44 -8.83
CA GLY A 101 -24.91 4.51 -10.23
C GLY A 101 -23.56 3.86 -10.58
N ALA A 102 -23.01 3.04 -9.70
CA ALA A 102 -21.83 2.25 -10.03
C ALA A 102 -22.14 1.25 -11.15
N PHE A 103 -21.26 1.15 -12.14
CA PHE A 103 -21.32 0.13 -13.19
C PHE A 103 -20.37 -1.03 -12.91
N SER A 104 -19.38 -0.81 -12.08
CA SER A 104 -18.43 -1.81 -11.61
C SER A 104 -17.94 -1.44 -10.21
N VAL A 105 -17.61 -2.44 -9.42
CA VAL A 105 -16.98 -2.30 -8.10
C VAL A 105 -15.61 -2.95 -8.16
N LYS A 106 -14.58 -2.24 -7.70
CA LYS A 106 -13.24 -2.77 -7.47
C LYS A 106 -12.92 -2.68 -5.99
N MET A 107 -12.36 -3.73 -5.42
CA MET A 107 -11.89 -3.72 -4.02
C MET A 107 -10.59 -4.51 -3.88
N GLY A 108 -9.79 -4.19 -2.85
CA GLY A 108 -8.57 -4.90 -2.48
C GLY A 108 -8.66 -5.46 -1.07
N PRO A 109 -9.18 -6.69 -0.86
CA PRO A 109 -9.22 -7.28 0.47
C PRO A 109 -7.84 -7.31 1.14
N PRO A 110 -7.67 -6.74 2.35
CA PRO A 110 -6.38 -6.75 3.05
C PRO A 110 -6.11 -8.10 3.72
N VAL A 111 -6.37 -9.19 2.97
CA VAL A 111 -6.24 -10.57 3.43
C VAL A 111 -4.94 -11.15 2.91
N VAL A 112 -4.06 -11.53 3.82
CA VAL A 112 -2.77 -12.15 3.51
C VAL A 112 -2.99 -13.61 3.12
N ALA A 113 -2.37 -14.03 2.00
CA ALA A 113 -2.43 -15.40 1.50
C ALA A 113 -1.18 -16.22 1.82
N ARG A 114 0.00 -15.62 1.59
CA ARG A 114 1.29 -16.29 1.77
C ARG A 114 2.36 -15.33 2.30
N ARG A 115 3.36 -15.90 2.96
CA ARG A 115 4.56 -15.17 3.40
C ARG A 115 5.81 -15.95 3.05
N TRP A 116 6.87 -15.22 2.69
CA TRP A 116 8.22 -15.76 2.50
C TRP A 116 9.20 -14.96 3.35
N SER A 117 9.96 -15.62 4.20
CA SER A 117 11.03 -14.95 4.94
C SER A 117 12.07 -14.33 3.99
N ALA A 118 12.86 -13.38 4.48
CA ALA A 118 13.94 -12.79 3.69
C ALA A 118 14.90 -13.86 3.15
N GLU A 119 15.16 -14.92 3.93
CA GLU A 119 16.00 -16.06 3.56
C GLU A 119 15.36 -16.87 2.42
N ALA A 120 14.04 -17.15 2.51
CA ALA A 120 13.30 -17.84 1.46
C ALA A 120 13.28 -17.03 0.14
N VAL A 121 13.09 -15.71 0.22
CA VAL A 121 13.17 -14.83 -0.98
C VAL A 121 14.58 -14.84 -1.57
N LYS A 122 15.63 -14.78 -0.76
CA LYS A 122 17.02 -14.87 -1.25
C LYS A 122 17.31 -16.20 -1.92
N ALA A 123 16.83 -17.31 -1.34
CA ALA A 123 16.96 -18.64 -1.93
C ALA A 123 16.22 -18.73 -3.26
N ALA A 124 14.98 -18.18 -3.34
CA ALA A 124 14.21 -18.13 -4.56
C ALA A 124 14.88 -17.31 -5.68
N ILE A 125 15.50 -16.17 -5.34
CA ILE A 125 16.27 -15.35 -6.31
C ILE A 125 17.50 -16.12 -6.83
N ALA A 126 18.08 -17.00 -6.05
CA ALA A 126 19.24 -17.80 -6.42
C ALA A 126 18.86 -19.10 -7.18
N ASP A 127 17.60 -19.50 -7.13
CA ASP A 127 17.09 -20.69 -7.80
C ASP A 127 16.71 -20.37 -9.26
N LEU A 128 17.50 -20.87 -10.20
CA LEU A 128 17.28 -20.69 -11.63
C LEU A 128 15.98 -21.34 -12.15
N GLN A 129 15.33 -22.18 -11.38
CA GLN A 129 14.06 -22.81 -11.74
C GLN A 129 12.85 -21.95 -11.32
N ALA A 130 13.00 -21.13 -10.26
CA ALA A 130 11.96 -20.21 -9.81
C ALA A 130 11.93 -18.97 -10.70
N ARG A 131 10.85 -18.75 -11.41
CA ARG A 131 10.64 -17.56 -12.24
C ARG A 131 9.87 -16.48 -11.52
N ARG A 132 9.01 -16.88 -10.60
CA ARG A 132 8.19 -15.98 -9.78
C ARG A 132 8.27 -16.39 -8.30
N LEU A 133 8.03 -15.44 -7.43
CA LEU A 133 8.04 -15.69 -5.98
C LEU A 133 7.06 -16.82 -5.57
N ARG A 134 5.92 -16.91 -6.25
CA ARG A 134 4.94 -17.97 -6.02
C ARG A 134 5.42 -19.38 -6.39
N ASP A 135 6.46 -19.51 -7.20
CA ASP A 135 7.06 -20.80 -7.58
C ASP A 135 7.96 -21.35 -6.47
N ALA A 136 8.39 -20.48 -5.53
CA ALA A 136 9.15 -20.87 -4.36
C ALA A 136 8.22 -21.26 -3.21
N GLU A 137 8.69 -22.20 -2.36
CA GLU A 137 7.96 -22.60 -1.17
C GLU A 137 7.78 -21.42 -0.20
N ALA A 138 6.52 -21.15 0.15
CA ALA A 138 6.20 -20.10 1.11
C ALA A 138 6.53 -20.56 2.54
N THR A 139 7.09 -19.66 3.34
CA THR A 139 7.39 -19.91 4.76
C THR A 139 6.11 -20.10 5.59
N ALA A 140 5.02 -19.45 5.17
CA ALA A 140 3.71 -19.60 5.80
C ALA A 140 2.59 -19.42 4.76
N HIS A 141 1.52 -20.20 4.94
CA HIS A 141 0.28 -20.13 4.19
C HIS A 141 -0.86 -19.77 5.14
N GLU A 142 -1.80 -18.95 4.66
CA GLU A 142 -3.04 -18.60 5.36
C GLU A 142 -4.23 -19.30 4.67
N PRO A 143 -4.63 -20.51 5.09
CA PRO A 143 -5.69 -21.27 4.41
C PRO A 143 -6.99 -20.49 4.25
N ARG A 144 -7.36 -19.66 5.24
CA ARG A 144 -8.56 -18.81 5.21
C ARG A 144 -8.58 -17.84 4.02
N ALA A 145 -7.41 -17.39 3.56
CA ALA A 145 -7.36 -16.50 2.39
C ALA A 145 -7.87 -17.18 1.12
N PHE A 146 -7.55 -18.47 0.95
CA PHE A 146 -8.02 -19.25 -0.19
C PHE A 146 -9.52 -19.49 -0.11
N ASP A 147 -10.06 -19.72 1.10
CA ASP A 147 -11.52 -19.83 1.31
C ASP A 147 -12.23 -18.51 0.97
N VAL A 148 -11.67 -17.35 1.35
CA VAL A 148 -12.18 -16.03 0.98
C VAL A 148 -12.17 -15.87 -0.54
N ALA A 149 -11.06 -16.18 -1.20
CA ALA A 149 -10.94 -16.09 -2.65
C ALA A 149 -11.98 -16.98 -3.37
N ASP A 150 -12.20 -18.19 -2.91
CA ASP A 150 -13.17 -19.11 -3.50
C ASP A 150 -14.61 -18.65 -3.28
N ARG A 151 -14.92 -18.02 -2.14
CA ARG A 151 -16.22 -17.39 -1.90
C ARG A 151 -16.44 -16.21 -2.83
N LEU A 152 -15.44 -15.32 -2.96
CA LEU A 152 -15.51 -14.20 -3.88
C LEU A 152 -15.81 -14.68 -5.31
N ARG A 153 -15.12 -15.73 -5.80
CA ARG A 153 -15.38 -16.31 -7.13
C ARG A 153 -16.80 -16.84 -7.25
N ARG A 154 -17.31 -17.54 -6.23
CA ARG A 154 -18.70 -18.05 -6.22
C ARG A 154 -19.74 -16.95 -6.25
N MET A 155 -19.45 -15.80 -5.61
CA MET A 155 -20.30 -14.61 -5.65
C MET A 155 -20.22 -13.86 -7.00
N GLY A 156 -19.31 -14.23 -7.90
CA GLY A 156 -19.14 -13.61 -9.21
C GLY A 156 -18.08 -12.53 -9.28
N TRP A 157 -17.27 -12.34 -8.22
CA TRP A 157 -16.11 -11.48 -8.25
C TRP A 157 -15.00 -12.10 -9.11
N GLN A 158 -14.28 -11.24 -9.82
CA GLN A 158 -13.19 -11.60 -10.70
C GLN A 158 -11.89 -11.03 -10.14
N GLN A 159 -10.91 -11.89 -9.89
CA GLN A 159 -9.60 -11.45 -9.43
C GLN A 159 -8.89 -10.73 -10.57
N THR A 160 -8.42 -9.52 -10.32
CA THR A 160 -7.61 -8.78 -11.29
C THR A 160 -6.20 -9.38 -11.30
N GLU A 161 -5.80 -9.95 -12.43
CA GLU A 161 -4.40 -10.30 -12.63
C GLU A 161 -3.59 -9.05 -12.93
N PRO A 162 -2.34 -8.93 -12.47
CA PRO A 162 -1.48 -7.82 -12.84
C PRO A 162 -1.26 -7.80 -14.34
N ASP A 163 -1.65 -6.71 -15.01
CA ASP A 163 -1.52 -6.56 -16.49
C ASP A 163 -0.06 -6.40 -16.96
N SER A 164 0.90 -6.29 -16.05
CA SER A 164 2.30 -6.10 -16.41
C SER A 164 3.22 -6.99 -15.58
N GLU A 165 4.31 -7.41 -16.21
CA GLU A 165 5.44 -8.07 -15.55
C GLU A 165 6.06 -7.18 -14.44
N ASP A 166 5.74 -5.89 -14.43
CA ASP A 166 6.29 -4.89 -13.51
C ASP A 166 5.59 -4.86 -12.15
N GLY A 167 4.46 -5.55 -11.96
CA GLY A 167 3.77 -5.65 -10.65
C GLY A 167 3.17 -4.35 -10.09
N PHE A 168 3.34 -3.21 -10.80
CA PHE A 168 2.93 -1.87 -10.34
C PHE A 168 1.85 -1.22 -11.21
N ALA A 169 1.36 -1.91 -12.25
CA ALA A 169 0.75 -1.25 -13.40
C ALA A 169 -0.62 -0.62 -13.18
N ALA A 170 -1.52 -1.09 -12.33
CA ALA A 170 -2.87 -0.55 -12.37
C ALA A 170 -3.64 -0.51 -11.05
N GLY A 171 -3.07 -0.89 -9.92
CA GLY A 171 -3.80 -0.97 -8.65
C GLY A 171 -2.90 -0.98 -7.44
N GLN A 172 -3.39 -1.57 -6.37
CA GLN A 172 -2.59 -1.79 -5.18
C GLN A 172 -1.69 -3.02 -5.35
N PRO A 173 -0.45 -2.99 -4.82
CA PRO A 173 0.47 -4.09 -4.98
C PRO A 173 -0.07 -5.36 -4.30
N ARG A 174 -0.12 -6.46 -5.05
CA ARG A 174 -0.46 -7.78 -4.51
C ARG A 174 0.66 -8.31 -3.61
N TYR A 175 1.90 -8.03 -3.96
CA TYR A 175 3.09 -8.42 -3.20
C TYR A 175 3.74 -7.19 -2.57
N VAL A 176 4.00 -7.26 -1.28
CA VAL A 176 4.69 -6.20 -0.51
C VAL A 176 5.83 -6.80 0.29
N PHE A 177 6.75 -5.96 0.77
CA PHE A 177 7.81 -6.38 1.68
C PHE A 177 7.65 -5.71 3.04
N GLN A 178 7.54 -6.50 4.10
CA GLN A 178 7.28 -6.03 5.45
C GLN A 178 8.37 -6.46 6.43
N VAL A 179 8.72 -5.59 7.36
CA VAL A 179 9.57 -5.90 8.50
C VAL A 179 8.69 -5.90 9.76
N PRO A 180 8.40 -7.07 10.35
CA PRO A 180 7.65 -7.15 11.60
C PRO A 180 8.46 -6.55 12.75
N PHE A 181 7.82 -5.71 13.58
CA PHE A 181 8.40 -5.10 14.78
C PHE A 181 7.79 -5.66 16.07
N ALA A 182 6.59 -6.24 15.99
CA ALA A 182 5.88 -6.75 17.16
C ALA A 182 6.76 -7.66 18.01
N GLY A 183 6.91 -7.31 19.30
CA GLY A 183 7.72 -8.06 20.25
C GLY A 183 9.24 -7.99 20.06
N ARG A 184 9.74 -7.11 19.16
CA ARG A 184 11.17 -6.93 18.88
C ARG A 184 11.66 -5.57 19.36
N SER A 185 12.83 -5.54 19.99
CA SER A 185 13.52 -4.27 20.24
C SER A 185 14.10 -3.69 18.94
N LEU A 186 14.39 -2.38 18.93
CA LEU A 186 15.06 -1.74 17.78
C LEU A 186 16.41 -2.41 17.47
N GLU A 187 17.12 -2.90 18.50
CA GLU A 187 18.36 -3.65 18.34
C GLU A 187 18.14 -4.99 17.64
N ASP A 188 17.02 -5.71 17.95
CA ASP A 188 16.65 -6.94 17.25
C ASP A 188 16.34 -6.67 15.77
N VAL A 189 15.65 -5.57 15.48
CA VAL A 189 15.40 -5.14 14.10
C VAL A 189 16.71 -4.85 13.37
N GLN A 190 17.64 -4.14 14.01
CA GLN A 190 18.97 -3.85 13.45
C GLN A 190 19.80 -5.11 13.20
N ARG A 191 19.74 -6.08 14.12
CA ARG A 191 20.40 -7.39 13.94
C ARG A 191 19.83 -8.18 12.77
N GLY A 192 18.53 -8.03 12.49
CA GLY A 192 17.83 -8.63 11.34
C GLY A 192 18.27 -8.07 9.98
N LEU A 193 18.84 -6.87 9.93
CA LEU A 193 19.40 -6.32 8.69
C LEU A 193 20.57 -7.18 8.21
N ASN A 194 20.72 -7.38 6.91
CA ASN A 194 21.88 -8.07 6.38
C ASN A 194 23.18 -7.26 6.60
N GLN A 195 24.33 -7.90 6.38
CA GLN A 195 25.63 -7.26 6.61
C GLN A 195 25.83 -6.01 5.73
N GLN A 196 25.34 -6.03 4.48
CA GLN A 196 25.48 -4.89 3.56
C GLN A 196 24.70 -3.68 4.06
N TRP A 197 23.46 -3.87 4.53
CA TRP A 197 22.66 -2.78 5.09
C TRP A 197 23.33 -2.16 6.32
N ARG A 198 23.80 -2.99 7.26
CA ARG A 198 24.49 -2.48 8.46
C ARG A 198 25.76 -1.70 8.11
N ARG A 199 26.52 -2.15 7.09
CA ARG A 199 27.70 -1.43 6.57
C ARG A 199 27.29 -0.11 5.92
N ASN A 200 26.25 -0.11 5.12
CA ASN A 200 25.77 1.09 4.41
C ASN A 200 25.28 2.16 5.38
N ILE A 201 24.52 1.78 6.43
CA ILE A 201 24.08 2.71 7.48
C ILE A 201 25.30 3.35 8.16
N LYS A 202 26.27 2.56 8.61
CA LYS A 202 27.51 3.07 9.23
C LYS A 202 28.32 3.93 8.26
N LYS A 203 28.32 3.61 6.96
CA LYS A 203 29.00 4.40 5.95
C LYS A 203 28.34 5.77 5.77
N ALA A 204 27.01 5.82 5.72
CA ALA A 204 26.27 7.07 5.64
C ALA A 204 26.53 7.96 6.86
N GLU A 205 26.49 7.39 8.05
CA GLU A 205 26.79 8.07 9.30
C GLU A 205 28.21 8.68 9.29
N LYS A 206 29.24 7.87 8.93
CA LYS A 206 30.62 8.32 8.84
C LYS A 206 30.85 9.39 7.75
N ALA A 207 30.08 9.33 6.66
CA ALA A 207 30.12 10.33 5.61
C ALA A 207 29.41 11.64 6.01
N GLY A 208 28.73 11.69 7.16
CA GLY A 208 28.02 12.88 7.63
C GLY A 208 26.66 13.08 6.98
N VAL A 209 26.04 12.03 6.46
CA VAL A 209 24.63 12.08 5.98
C VAL A 209 23.72 12.34 7.18
N LYS A 210 22.92 13.41 7.12
CA LYS A 210 21.96 13.78 8.15
C LYS A 210 20.54 13.62 7.64
N VAL A 211 19.73 12.81 8.33
CA VAL A 211 18.31 12.65 8.01
C VAL A 211 17.48 13.52 8.95
N VAL A 212 16.70 14.42 8.36
CA VAL A 212 15.82 15.35 9.09
C VAL A 212 14.38 15.16 8.69
N LEU A 213 13.46 15.53 9.58
CA LEU A 213 12.04 15.67 9.25
C LEU A 213 11.84 17.00 8.52
N GLY A 214 11.16 16.93 7.37
CA GLY A 214 10.70 18.07 6.62
C GLY A 214 9.23 18.39 6.89
N GLY A 215 8.79 19.54 6.43
CA GLY A 215 7.42 20.02 6.49
C GLY A 215 6.79 20.20 5.11
N TYR A 216 5.64 20.89 5.09
CA TYR A 216 4.94 21.22 3.86
C TYR A 216 5.81 22.01 2.87
N ASP A 217 6.60 22.95 3.38
CA ASP A 217 7.46 23.83 2.58
C ASP A 217 8.68 23.11 1.98
N ASP A 218 8.99 21.90 2.46
CA ASP A 218 10.05 21.05 1.92
C ASP A 218 9.56 20.09 0.81
N LEU A 219 8.24 20.04 0.54
CA LEU A 219 7.68 19.20 -0.53
C LEU A 219 8.25 19.53 -1.94
N PRO A 220 8.56 20.80 -2.28
CA PRO A 220 9.26 21.09 -3.54
C PRO A 220 10.63 20.41 -3.64
N ALA A 221 11.44 20.45 -2.58
CA ALA A 221 12.76 19.78 -2.57
C ALA A 221 12.66 18.25 -2.70
N PHE A 222 11.65 17.62 -2.06
CA PHE A 222 11.30 16.21 -2.29
C PHE A 222 10.92 15.99 -3.76
N TYR A 223 10.08 16.87 -4.32
CA TYR A 223 9.54 16.72 -5.67
C TYR A 223 10.62 16.79 -6.75
N ASP A 224 11.59 17.69 -6.61
CA ASP A 224 12.71 17.81 -7.56
C ASP A 224 13.48 16.47 -7.68
N ILE A 225 13.78 15.85 -6.54
CA ILE A 225 14.45 14.53 -6.51
C ILE A 225 13.52 13.42 -7.00
N TYR A 226 12.21 13.53 -6.74
CA TYR A 226 11.23 12.56 -7.19
C TYR A 226 11.10 12.54 -8.72
N VAL A 227 11.15 13.70 -9.36
CA VAL A 227 11.18 13.82 -10.84
C VAL A 227 12.46 13.20 -11.40
N GLU A 228 13.65 13.50 -10.82
CA GLU A 228 14.92 12.87 -11.22
C GLU A 228 14.85 11.33 -11.08
N THR A 229 14.22 10.85 -10.01
CA THR A 229 13.99 9.41 -9.80
C THR A 229 13.07 8.82 -10.86
N ALA A 230 11.97 9.52 -11.19
CA ALA A 230 11.00 9.08 -12.20
C ALA A 230 11.62 8.96 -13.59
N GLU A 231 12.46 9.91 -13.98
CA GLU A 231 13.20 9.89 -15.26
C GLU A 231 14.17 8.69 -15.32
N ARG A 232 14.94 8.49 -14.26
CA ARG A 232 15.90 7.38 -14.15
C ARG A 232 15.21 6.02 -14.18
N ASP A 233 14.13 5.86 -13.41
CA ASP A 233 13.45 4.58 -13.17
C ASP A 233 12.25 4.39 -14.13
N ARG A 234 12.04 5.35 -15.06
CA ARG A 234 11.09 5.31 -16.19
C ARG A 234 9.63 5.13 -15.77
N PHE A 235 9.18 5.83 -14.73
CA PHE A 235 7.77 5.90 -14.37
C PHE A 235 7.20 7.32 -14.53
N ILE A 236 5.88 7.44 -14.63
CA ILE A 236 5.19 8.73 -14.72
C ILE A 236 5.04 9.32 -13.31
N PRO A 237 5.70 10.46 -13.00
CA PRO A 237 5.61 11.06 -11.68
C PRO A 237 4.23 11.64 -11.40
N ARG A 238 3.78 11.52 -10.16
CA ARG A 238 2.64 12.31 -9.66
C ARG A 238 3.03 13.78 -9.61
N PRO A 239 2.11 14.72 -9.87
CA PRO A 239 2.44 16.15 -9.79
C PRO A 239 2.69 16.60 -8.33
N LEU A 240 3.43 17.68 -8.12
CA LEU A 240 3.68 18.25 -6.79
C LEU A 240 2.38 18.50 -6.01
N THR A 241 1.34 19.01 -6.70
CA THR A 241 0.03 19.27 -6.10
C THR A 241 -0.65 18.02 -5.51
N TYR A 242 -0.28 16.82 -5.99
CA TYR A 242 -0.75 15.56 -5.40
C TYR A 242 -0.15 15.37 -3.99
N PHE A 243 1.15 15.61 -3.82
CA PHE A 243 1.83 15.49 -2.52
C PHE A 243 1.41 16.58 -1.55
N GLN A 244 1.19 17.80 -2.04
CA GLN A 244 0.67 18.91 -1.25
C GLN A 244 -0.74 18.59 -0.70
N ARG A 245 -1.63 18.07 -1.53
CA ARG A 245 -2.97 17.63 -1.10
C ARG A 245 -2.90 16.46 -0.13
N MET A 246 -2.04 15.47 -0.42
CA MET A 246 -1.84 14.32 0.46
C MET A 246 -1.36 14.77 1.84
N TRP A 247 -0.38 15.67 1.90
CA TRP A 247 0.09 16.26 3.15
C TRP A 247 -1.05 16.94 3.88
N THR A 248 -1.70 17.93 3.25
CA THR A 248 -2.75 18.72 3.89
C THR A 248 -3.90 17.85 4.40
N ALA A 249 -4.39 16.91 3.58
CA ALA A 249 -5.52 16.07 3.95
C ALA A 249 -5.17 15.13 5.12
N LEU A 250 -4.04 14.45 5.03
CA LEU A 250 -3.66 13.44 6.02
C LEU A 250 -3.23 14.06 7.35
N THR A 251 -2.46 15.16 7.33
CA THR A 251 -1.99 15.81 8.57
C THR A 251 -3.08 16.63 9.26
N ALA A 252 -4.11 17.07 8.54
CA ALA A 252 -5.29 17.69 9.15
C ALA A 252 -6.15 16.68 9.94
N GLU A 253 -6.18 15.41 9.53
CA GLU A 253 -6.88 14.35 10.26
C GLU A 253 -6.06 13.87 11.46
N ASP A 254 -4.74 13.71 11.29
CA ASP A 254 -3.80 13.31 12.33
C ASP A 254 -2.40 13.86 11.96
N PRO A 255 -1.79 14.74 12.79
CA PRO A 255 -0.48 15.34 12.51
C PRO A 255 0.65 14.34 12.25
N ASN A 256 0.52 13.11 12.75
CA ASN A 256 1.50 12.04 12.56
C ASN A 256 1.18 11.12 11.36
N ARG A 257 0.05 11.34 10.67
CA ARG A 257 -0.41 10.47 9.56
C ARG A 257 0.56 10.46 8.39
N MET A 258 1.23 11.60 8.14
CA MET A 258 2.25 11.72 7.10
C MET A 258 3.48 12.44 7.63
N ARG A 259 4.66 11.87 7.37
CA ARG A 259 5.97 12.48 7.66
C ARG A 259 6.80 12.51 6.38
N LEU A 260 7.58 13.57 6.22
CA LEU A 260 8.57 13.72 5.15
C LEU A 260 9.97 13.62 5.76
N TYR A 261 10.83 12.83 5.13
CA TYR A 261 12.23 12.67 5.52
C TYR A 261 13.13 13.14 4.39
N LEU A 262 14.18 13.88 4.74
CA LEU A 262 15.18 14.41 3.82
C LEU A 262 16.57 14.00 4.31
N ALA A 263 17.36 13.35 3.46
CA ALA A 263 18.76 13.02 3.73
C ALA A 263 19.68 14.07 3.11
N HIS A 264 20.32 14.85 3.96
CA HIS A 264 21.27 15.89 3.58
C HIS A 264 22.71 15.41 3.68
N HIS A 265 23.53 15.84 2.72
CA HIS A 265 24.98 15.68 2.74
C HIS A 265 25.64 16.90 2.07
N GLU A 266 26.57 17.56 2.78
CA GLU A 266 27.28 18.76 2.27
C GLU A 266 26.35 19.87 1.72
N GLY A 267 25.22 20.09 2.39
CA GLY A 267 24.25 21.12 2.01
C GLY A 267 23.25 20.70 0.92
N GLU A 268 23.41 19.53 0.31
CA GLU A 268 22.50 19.01 -0.72
C GLU A 268 21.53 17.97 -0.15
N VAL A 269 20.29 17.92 -0.65
CA VAL A 269 19.35 16.81 -0.41
C VAL A 269 19.65 15.71 -1.41
N LEU A 270 20.04 14.52 -0.94
CA LEU A 270 20.42 13.38 -1.78
C LEU A 270 19.34 12.31 -1.89
N ALA A 271 18.49 12.20 -0.88
CA ALA A 271 17.33 11.32 -0.90
C ALA A 271 16.21 11.92 -0.06
N ALA A 272 14.99 11.54 -0.39
CA ALA A 272 13.80 11.97 0.34
C ALA A 272 12.76 10.83 0.35
N ALA A 273 11.92 10.77 1.39
CA ALA A 273 10.89 9.76 1.50
C ALA A 273 9.69 10.25 2.29
N THR A 274 8.50 9.74 1.94
CA THR A 274 7.29 9.92 2.74
C THR A 274 6.95 8.66 3.51
N MET A 275 6.56 8.83 4.76
CA MET A 275 6.10 7.79 5.67
C MET A 275 4.65 8.06 6.04
N LEU A 276 3.80 7.05 5.93
CA LEU A 276 2.41 7.11 6.37
C LEU A 276 2.21 6.20 7.57
N THR A 277 1.34 6.59 8.51
CA THR A 277 1.08 5.83 9.74
C THR A 277 -0.41 5.75 10.01
N VAL A 278 -0.94 4.54 10.25
CA VAL A 278 -2.30 4.31 10.75
C VAL A 278 -2.27 3.19 11.77
N GLY A 279 -2.58 3.52 13.02
CA GLY A 279 -2.44 2.57 14.13
C GLY A 279 -1.01 2.04 14.21
N GLU A 280 -0.88 0.73 14.28
CA GLU A 280 0.40 0.04 14.43
C GLU A 280 1.10 -0.26 13.09
N HIS A 281 0.62 0.24 11.95
CA HIS A 281 1.19 -0.01 10.64
C HIS A 281 1.78 1.26 10.05
N VAL A 282 3.02 1.17 9.61
CA VAL A 282 3.77 2.25 8.97
C VAL A 282 4.17 1.83 7.55
N TRP A 283 3.93 2.73 6.59
CA TRP A 283 4.27 2.53 5.18
C TRP A 283 5.34 3.52 4.72
N TYR A 284 6.40 3.01 4.12
CA TYR A 284 7.25 3.75 3.20
C TYR A 284 6.48 3.95 1.89
N SER A 285 5.92 5.13 1.69
CA SER A 285 4.94 5.34 0.61
C SER A 285 5.58 5.82 -0.70
N TYR A 286 6.35 6.90 -0.65
CA TYR A 286 7.09 7.40 -1.79
C TYR A 286 8.54 7.65 -1.41
N GLY A 287 9.46 7.22 -2.27
CA GLY A 287 10.88 7.44 -2.10
C GLY A 287 11.51 8.03 -3.35
N ALA A 288 12.51 8.86 -3.14
CA ALA A 288 13.26 9.52 -4.18
C ALA A 288 14.75 9.60 -3.81
N SER A 289 15.62 9.53 -4.81
CA SER A 289 17.06 9.71 -4.60
C SER A 289 17.73 10.23 -5.85
N THR A 290 18.71 11.10 -5.65
CA THR A 290 19.54 11.59 -6.76
C THR A 290 20.48 10.49 -7.29
N SER A 291 21.00 10.70 -8.48
CA SER A 291 22.07 9.87 -9.04
C SER A 291 23.44 10.29 -8.51
N ARG A 292 23.53 11.45 -7.84
CA ARG A 292 24.78 12.01 -7.29
C ARG A 292 25.10 11.38 -5.93
N LYS A 293 26.39 11.26 -5.62
CA LYS A 293 26.91 10.85 -4.31
C LYS A 293 26.24 9.60 -3.73
N ARG A 294 25.85 8.64 -4.60
CA ARG A 294 25.19 7.37 -4.17
C ARG A 294 26.07 6.54 -3.25
N GLU A 295 27.37 6.72 -3.34
CA GLU A 295 28.37 6.06 -2.50
C GLU A 295 28.24 6.40 -1.00
N VAL A 296 27.66 7.55 -0.63
CA VAL A 296 27.43 7.90 0.80
C VAL A 296 26.16 7.22 1.37
N GLN A 297 25.44 6.43 0.58
CA GLN A 297 24.32 5.57 1.01
C GLN A 297 23.13 6.30 1.65
N PRO A 298 22.61 7.40 1.06
CA PRO A 298 21.55 8.21 1.66
C PRO A 298 20.24 7.42 1.85
N ASN A 299 19.94 6.48 0.93
CA ASN A 299 18.74 5.65 1.00
C ASN A 299 18.74 4.72 2.22
N ASN A 300 19.88 4.11 2.57
CA ASN A 300 19.98 3.29 3.76
C ASN A 300 19.87 4.13 5.05
N ALA A 301 20.40 5.36 5.04
CA ALA A 301 20.27 6.29 6.16
C ALA A 301 18.78 6.67 6.39
N ILE A 302 18.06 7.06 5.33
CA ILE A 302 16.63 7.41 5.40
C ILE A 302 15.80 6.25 5.91
N GLN A 303 15.97 5.07 5.31
CA GLN A 303 15.20 3.89 5.69
C GLN A 303 15.44 3.49 7.14
N TRP A 304 16.70 3.53 7.60
CA TRP A 304 17.00 3.23 9.00
C TRP A 304 16.39 4.23 9.96
N ARG A 305 16.44 5.52 9.63
CA ARG A 305 15.79 6.57 10.44
C ARG A 305 14.26 6.38 10.47
N MET A 306 13.63 6.09 9.34
CA MET A 306 12.19 5.82 9.28
C MET A 306 11.81 4.58 10.09
N MET A 307 12.58 3.49 10.00
CA MET A 307 12.36 2.27 10.81
C MET A 307 12.50 2.56 12.31
N SER A 308 13.48 3.37 12.71
CA SER A 308 13.68 3.78 14.11
C SER A 308 12.49 4.60 14.62
N ASP A 309 12.09 5.62 13.87
CA ASP A 309 10.95 6.47 14.22
C ASP A 309 9.62 5.66 14.25
N ALA A 310 9.44 4.73 13.32
CA ALA A 310 8.28 3.83 13.30
C ALA A 310 8.23 2.94 14.55
N HIS A 311 9.38 2.40 14.96
CA HIS A 311 9.48 1.60 16.18
C HIS A 311 9.18 2.44 17.44
N GLU A 312 9.68 3.68 17.52
CA GLU A 312 9.39 4.62 18.60
C GLU A 312 7.89 4.99 18.66
N LEU A 313 7.20 5.03 17.52
CA LEU A 313 5.75 5.25 17.43
C LEU A 313 4.93 4.03 17.85
N GLY A 314 5.57 2.90 18.21
CA GLY A 314 4.89 1.67 18.60
C GLY A 314 4.37 0.85 17.41
N ALA A 315 4.90 1.05 16.20
CA ALA A 315 4.50 0.26 15.06
C ALA A 315 4.79 -1.24 15.28
N SER A 316 3.86 -2.09 14.87
CA SER A 316 4.05 -3.54 14.81
C SER A 316 4.61 -4.00 13.45
N ILE A 317 4.45 -3.18 12.40
CA ILE A 317 4.88 -3.48 11.03
C ILE A 317 5.45 -2.22 10.37
N TYR A 318 6.63 -2.37 9.75
CA TYR A 318 7.17 -1.42 8.78
C TYR A 318 7.05 -2.00 7.36
N ASP A 319 6.25 -1.37 6.52
CA ASP A 319 5.91 -1.85 5.17
C ASP A 319 6.66 -1.06 4.10
N PHE A 320 7.55 -1.72 3.39
CA PHE A 320 8.27 -1.17 2.24
C PHE A 320 7.41 -1.03 0.98
N ARG A 321 6.12 -1.37 1.05
CA ARG A 321 5.19 -1.40 -0.09
C ARG A 321 5.61 -2.40 -1.17
N GLY A 322 5.06 -2.20 -2.35
CA GLY A 322 5.12 -3.12 -3.48
C GLY A 322 6.50 -3.68 -3.79
N ILE A 323 6.52 -4.97 -4.11
CA ILE A 323 7.64 -5.67 -4.73
C ILE A 323 7.16 -6.35 -6.00
N THR A 324 8.09 -6.59 -6.92
CA THR A 324 7.83 -7.49 -8.05
C THR A 324 7.77 -8.94 -7.57
N ASP A 325 6.92 -9.75 -8.19
CA ASP A 325 6.89 -11.19 -7.98
C ASP A 325 7.81 -11.94 -8.97
N THR A 326 8.28 -11.28 -10.03
CA THR A 326 9.23 -11.88 -10.97
C THR A 326 10.63 -11.95 -10.36
N LEU A 327 11.29 -13.09 -10.58
CA LEU A 327 12.66 -13.37 -10.15
C LEU A 327 13.64 -13.35 -11.33
N ASP A 328 13.20 -12.90 -12.50
CA ASP A 328 14.01 -12.77 -13.70
C ASP A 328 15.12 -11.73 -13.49
N GLU A 329 16.37 -12.12 -13.72
CA GLU A 329 17.54 -11.24 -13.54
C GLU A 329 17.56 -10.04 -14.51
N SER A 330 16.88 -10.14 -15.64
CA SER A 330 16.74 -9.05 -16.60
C SER A 330 15.74 -7.98 -16.13
N ASN A 331 14.90 -8.28 -15.15
CA ASN A 331 13.90 -7.34 -14.66
C ASN A 331 14.55 -6.24 -13.79
N HIS A 332 14.35 -4.99 -14.20
CA HIS A 332 14.91 -3.81 -13.53
C HIS A 332 14.46 -3.65 -12.06
N LEU A 333 13.31 -4.23 -11.67
CA LEU A 333 12.78 -4.17 -10.29
C LEU A 333 13.44 -5.20 -9.36
N LEU A 334 14.18 -6.18 -9.87
CA LEU A 334 14.84 -7.18 -9.03
C LEU A 334 15.89 -6.54 -8.09
N GLY A 335 16.55 -5.47 -8.54
CA GLY A 335 17.45 -4.67 -7.70
C GLY A 335 16.73 -4.06 -6.49
N LEU A 336 15.51 -3.55 -6.69
CA LEU A 336 14.67 -3.02 -5.61
C LEU A 336 14.20 -4.11 -4.65
N LEU A 337 13.84 -5.29 -5.16
CA LEU A 337 13.50 -6.44 -4.33
C LEU A 337 14.71 -6.84 -3.45
N ARG A 338 15.90 -7.00 -4.04
CA ARG A 338 17.14 -7.32 -3.31
C ARG A 338 17.45 -6.28 -2.22
N PHE A 339 17.21 -5.00 -2.50
CA PHE A 339 17.37 -3.93 -1.52
C PHE A 339 16.43 -4.13 -0.33
N LYS A 340 15.12 -4.33 -0.57
CA LYS A 340 14.12 -4.51 0.50
C LYS A 340 14.39 -5.79 1.32
N VAL A 341 14.73 -6.88 0.66
CA VAL A 341 15.11 -8.16 1.31
C VAL A 341 16.31 -7.98 2.24
N GLY A 342 17.23 -7.08 1.91
CA GLY A 342 18.37 -6.74 2.76
C GLY A 342 18.00 -6.15 4.11
N ALA A 343 16.82 -5.57 4.24
CA ALA A 343 16.29 -5.04 5.50
C ALA A 343 15.84 -6.14 6.49
N GLY A 344 15.87 -7.41 6.09
CA GLY A 344 15.28 -8.52 6.86
C GLY A 344 13.74 -8.48 6.74
N GLY A 345 13.04 -9.34 7.43
CA GLY A 345 11.57 -9.38 7.35
C GLY A 345 11.05 -10.38 6.32
N GLN A 346 9.99 -10.05 5.59
CA GLN A 346 9.26 -11.02 4.79
C GLN A 346 8.57 -10.38 3.57
N ALA A 347 8.50 -11.12 2.48
CA ALA A 347 7.56 -10.83 1.41
C ALA A 347 6.18 -11.35 1.82
N VAL A 348 5.15 -10.58 1.50
CA VAL A 348 3.75 -10.87 1.83
C VAL A 348 2.92 -10.78 0.56
N GLU A 349 2.15 -11.81 0.29
CA GLU A 349 1.14 -11.82 -0.77
C GLU A 349 -0.24 -11.59 -0.17
N TYR A 350 -0.92 -10.56 -0.67
CA TYR A 350 -2.35 -10.34 -0.44
C TYR A 350 -3.21 -11.03 -1.48
N LEU A 351 -4.51 -11.12 -1.26
CA LEU A 351 -5.44 -11.62 -2.27
C LEU A 351 -5.48 -10.77 -3.54
N GLY A 352 -4.91 -9.55 -3.50
CA GLY A 352 -4.93 -8.62 -4.61
C GLY A 352 -6.29 -7.96 -4.81
N GLU A 353 -6.48 -7.35 -5.97
CA GLU A 353 -7.71 -6.64 -6.29
C GLU A 353 -8.73 -7.53 -6.99
N TRP A 354 -10.01 -7.21 -6.78
CA TRP A 354 -11.16 -7.95 -7.28
C TRP A 354 -12.17 -7.00 -7.89
N ASP A 355 -12.67 -7.35 -9.06
CA ASP A 355 -13.70 -6.61 -9.80
C ASP A 355 -15.04 -7.33 -9.73
N PHE A 356 -16.13 -6.54 -9.57
CA PHE A 356 -17.50 -7.03 -9.71
C PHE A 356 -18.25 -6.21 -10.77
N PRO A 357 -18.54 -6.78 -11.95
CA PRO A 357 -19.22 -6.07 -13.03
C PRO A 357 -20.72 -5.96 -12.76
N LEU A 358 -21.18 -4.83 -12.22
CA LEU A 358 -22.62 -4.53 -12.07
C LEU A 358 -23.32 -4.30 -13.43
N ASN A 359 -22.56 -3.78 -14.40
CA ASN A 359 -22.95 -3.70 -15.80
C ASN A 359 -21.82 -4.24 -16.67
N LYS A 360 -21.98 -5.48 -17.15
CA LYS A 360 -20.95 -6.22 -17.91
C LYS A 360 -20.48 -5.50 -19.18
N PHE A 361 -21.38 -4.78 -19.85
CA PHE A 361 -21.04 -4.06 -21.07
C PHE A 361 -20.12 -2.86 -20.78
N LEU A 362 -20.49 -2.02 -19.81
CA LEU A 362 -19.67 -0.86 -19.43
C LEU A 362 -18.33 -1.28 -18.80
N HIS A 363 -18.32 -2.35 -18.03
CA HIS A 363 -17.10 -2.92 -17.45
C HIS A 363 -16.12 -3.33 -18.55
N LYS A 364 -16.56 -4.14 -19.51
CA LYS A 364 -15.75 -4.57 -20.64
C LYS A 364 -15.26 -3.42 -21.53
N ALA A 365 -16.08 -2.38 -21.69
CA ALA A 365 -15.69 -1.18 -22.42
C ALA A 365 -14.58 -0.39 -21.69
N LEU A 366 -14.64 -0.33 -20.35
CA LEU A 366 -13.58 0.28 -19.55
C LEU A 366 -12.28 -0.51 -19.64
N ASP A 367 -12.32 -1.84 -19.52
CA ASP A 367 -11.13 -2.70 -19.61
C ASP A 367 -10.44 -2.52 -20.97
N LEU A 368 -11.22 -2.51 -22.05
CA LEU A 368 -10.69 -2.25 -23.40
C LEU A 368 -10.08 -0.83 -23.54
N TYR A 369 -10.64 0.15 -22.85
CA TYR A 369 -10.09 1.51 -22.84
C TYR A 369 -8.79 1.59 -22.04
N MET A 370 -8.73 0.91 -20.89
CA MET A 370 -7.53 0.89 -20.03
C MET A 370 -6.37 0.11 -20.67
N SER A 371 -6.64 -1.01 -21.35
CA SER A 371 -5.62 -1.82 -22.02
C SER A 371 -4.96 -1.15 -23.24
N ARG A 372 -5.51 -0.03 -23.72
CA ARG A 372 -4.98 0.76 -24.86
C ARG A 372 -4.18 1.99 -24.42
N ARG A 373 -4.01 2.21 -23.14
CA ARG A 373 -3.26 3.32 -22.55
C ARG A 373 -1.95 2.85 -21.96
#